data_bbc7031e07a3c2b3e11e52e1de337e6d
#
_entry.id   bbc7031e07a3c2b3e11e52e1de337e6d
#
_cell.length_a   1.000
_cell.length_b   1.000
_cell.length_c   1.000
_cell.angle_alpha   90.00
_cell.angle_beta   90.00
_cell.angle_gamma   90.00
#
_symmetry.space_group_name_H-M   'P 1'
#
loop_
_entity.id
_entity.type
_entity.pdbx_description
1 polymer ?
#
loop_
_entity_poly.entity_id
_entity_poly.type
_entity_poly.pdbx_seq_one_letter_code
_entity_poly.pdbx_strand_id
1 'polypeptide(L)'
;EESMNNLISVLLSTLKARITPIWTKLKYWTSWSFIKANILTKIRTALSNIFHVKPRNEDDYYPLFGYLISRRLAHAIVIVVGILCFCYLAWAQPFTGLSDRMADGTRTYAYNSFLLRFAEGNVRIKAKAGYIAYEGNVEKGYVTGSGQLYNQEGSLVYQGNFEQNEYSGEGILYYPVGQTEYEGQFQNNLFEGEGTLYRENGTRKYKGQFSRGMFEGEGSLFDGADQEIFKGSFHNGELLYTQFLGKSAAEIAEFYTGKRQLYQYDTDWAVILEDVDAFYVQSSENNSLDDAAKTTKVYVGKDEFVYGESRMSTIAELKEKLGTPVFEGNSYVTFPEAVGINWLQKKGTD
;
A
#
# COMPACT_ATOMS: atom_id res chain seq x y z
N GLU A 1 12.45 8.15 -53.11
CA GLU A 1 11.46 8.86 -52.28
C GLU A 1 10.17 9.17 -53.03
N GLU A 2 10.23 9.65 -54.24
CA GLU A 2 9.07 10.03 -55.08
C GLU A 2 8.17 8.84 -55.44
N SER A 3 8.74 7.65 -55.65
CA SER A 3 7.98 6.43 -55.98
C SER A 3 7.23 5.86 -54.77
N MET A 4 7.77 6.02 -53.59
CA MET A 4 7.18 5.56 -52.33
C MET A 4 6.01 6.48 -51.87
N ASN A 5 6.16 7.79 -52.09
CA ASN A 5 5.09 8.76 -51.85
C ASN A 5 3.91 8.56 -52.80
N ASN A 6 4.17 8.20 -54.07
CA ASN A 6 3.13 7.85 -55.02
C ASN A 6 2.38 6.56 -54.64
N LEU A 7 3.09 5.54 -54.17
CA LEU A 7 2.49 4.29 -53.70
C LEU A 7 1.59 4.50 -52.49
N ILE A 8 2.04 5.31 -51.52
CA ILE A 8 1.28 5.66 -50.33
C ILE A 8 0.03 6.46 -50.67
N SER A 9 0.12 7.42 -51.60
CA SER A 9 -1.03 8.22 -52.06
C SER A 9 -2.08 7.36 -52.76
N VAL A 10 -1.67 6.40 -53.59
CA VAL A 10 -2.56 5.45 -54.28
C VAL A 10 -3.22 4.49 -53.25
N LEU A 11 -2.47 3.99 -52.27
CA LEU A 11 -3.01 3.16 -51.19
C LEU A 11 -4.04 3.93 -50.36
N LEU A 12 -3.74 5.17 -49.96
CA LEU A 12 -4.65 6.02 -49.19
C LEU A 12 -5.92 6.37 -49.96
N SER A 13 -5.81 6.67 -51.27
CA SER A 13 -6.96 6.94 -52.11
C SER A 13 -7.85 5.69 -52.31
N THR A 14 -7.25 4.52 -52.45
CA THR A 14 -7.96 3.25 -52.60
C THR A 14 -8.66 2.84 -51.28
N LEU A 15 -7.99 3.04 -50.12
CA LEU A 15 -8.58 2.84 -48.80
C LEU A 15 -9.74 3.81 -48.56
N LYS A 16 -9.56 5.07 -48.90
CA LYS A 16 -10.59 6.10 -48.79
C LYS A 16 -11.82 5.79 -49.67
N ALA A 17 -11.61 5.31 -50.88
CA ALA A 17 -12.67 4.89 -51.78
C ALA A 17 -13.46 3.67 -51.27
N ARG A 18 -12.84 2.74 -50.55
CA ARG A 18 -13.50 1.59 -49.97
C ARG A 18 -14.21 1.90 -48.61
N ILE A 19 -13.67 2.82 -47.82
CA ILE A 19 -14.23 3.18 -46.51
C ILE A 19 -15.37 4.19 -46.63
N THR A 20 -15.29 5.14 -47.57
CA THR A 20 -16.30 6.19 -47.75
C THR A 20 -17.73 5.67 -47.94
N PRO A 21 -18.00 4.62 -48.75
CA PRO A 21 -19.36 4.09 -48.88
C PRO A 21 -19.86 3.39 -47.62
N ILE A 22 -18.96 2.79 -46.82
CA ILE A 22 -19.32 2.18 -45.55
C ILE A 22 -19.67 3.28 -44.54
N TRP A 23 -18.86 4.33 -44.48
CA TRP A 23 -19.06 5.48 -43.60
C TRP A 23 -20.34 6.27 -43.94
N THR A 24 -20.62 6.46 -45.20
CA THR A 24 -21.87 7.12 -45.63
C THR A 24 -23.09 6.28 -45.30
N LYS A 25 -23.05 4.94 -45.44
CA LYS A 25 -24.12 4.04 -45.01
C LYS A 25 -24.31 4.08 -43.49
N LEU A 26 -23.23 4.06 -42.72
CA LEU A 26 -23.28 4.16 -41.27
C LEU A 26 -23.90 5.48 -40.84
N LYS A 27 -23.44 6.60 -41.41
CA LYS A 27 -23.97 7.95 -41.15
C LYS A 27 -25.47 8.07 -41.53
N TYR A 28 -25.89 7.41 -42.61
CA TYR A 28 -27.29 7.35 -42.97
C TYR A 28 -28.12 6.55 -41.97
N TRP A 29 -27.66 5.37 -41.52
CA TRP A 29 -28.37 4.54 -40.54
C TRP A 29 -28.42 5.18 -39.14
N THR A 30 -27.45 6.00 -38.78
CA THR A 30 -27.44 6.78 -37.53
C THR A 30 -28.14 8.14 -37.68
N SER A 31 -28.58 8.52 -38.90
CA SER A 31 -29.28 9.77 -39.08
C SER A 31 -30.65 9.77 -38.38
N TRP A 32 -31.01 10.91 -37.79
CA TRP A 32 -32.29 11.07 -37.11
C TRP A 32 -33.51 10.74 -38.00
N SER A 33 -33.43 11.07 -39.30
CA SER A 33 -34.45 10.75 -40.28
C SER A 33 -34.65 9.25 -40.46
N PHE A 34 -33.56 8.46 -40.55
CA PHE A 34 -33.63 6.99 -40.64
C PHE A 34 -34.15 6.36 -39.34
N ILE A 35 -33.67 6.81 -38.18
CA ILE A 35 -34.12 6.35 -36.88
C ILE A 35 -35.61 6.64 -36.69
N LYS A 36 -36.06 7.85 -37.04
CA LYS A 36 -37.46 8.23 -36.93
C LYS A 36 -38.35 7.39 -37.88
N ALA A 37 -37.94 7.23 -39.14
CA ALA A 37 -38.74 6.51 -40.12
C ALA A 37 -38.78 5.01 -39.95
N ASN A 38 -37.67 4.39 -39.52
CA ASN A 38 -37.53 2.93 -39.53
C ASN A 38 -37.56 2.30 -38.14
N ILE A 39 -37.12 3.00 -37.12
CA ILE A 39 -37.04 2.46 -35.75
C ILE A 39 -38.21 2.96 -34.90
N LEU A 40 -38.38 4.31 -34.80
CA LEU A 40 -39.43 4.88 -33.94
C LEU A 40 -40.83 4.56 -34.43
N THR A 41 -41.06 4.55 -35.77
CA THR A 41 -42.37 4.12 -36.31
C THR A 41 -42.64 2.67 -36.05
N LYS A 42 -41.66 1.77 -36.21
CA LYS A 42 -41.83 0.34 -35.90
C LYS A 42 -42.07 0.10 -34.42
N ILE A 43 -41.34 0.82 -33.56
CA ILE A 43 -41.55 0.76 -32.11
C ILE A 43 -42.92 1.28 -31.73
N ARG A 44 -43.36 2.42 -32.29
CA ARG A 44 -44.71 2.97 -32.07
C ARG A 44 -45.81 2.01 -32.50
N THR A 45 -45.66 1.38 -33.69
CA THR A 45 -46.61 0.38 -34.17
C THR A 45 -46.63 -0.87 -33.32
N ALA A 46 -45.47 -1.35 -32.88
CA ALA A 46 -45.37 -2.50 -31.97
C ALA A 46 -45.97 -2.19 -30.60
N LEU A 47 -45.71 -0.99 -30.04
CA LEU A 47 -46.33 -0.55 -28.79
C LEU A 47 -47.86 -0.40 -28.96
N SER A 48 -48.31 0.23 -30.04
CA SER A 48 -49.75 0.32 -30.34
C SER A 48 -50.43 -1.07 -30.37
N ASN A 49 -49.81 -2.04 -31.04
CA ASN A 49 -50.33 -3.40 -31.09
C ASN A 49 -50.35 -4.09 -29.73
N ILE A 50 -49.43 -3.80 -28.84
CA ILE A 50 -49.38 -4.32 -27.47
C ILE A 50 -50.56 -3.78 -26.64
N PHE A 51 -50.88 -2.46 -26.79
CA PHE A 51 -51.96 -1.81 -26.06
C PHE A 51 -53.35 -2.09 -26.59
N HIS A 52 -53.50 -2.43 -27.89
CA HIS A 52 -54.83 -2.70 -28.53
C HIS A 52 -55.26 -4.15 -28.52
N VAL A 53 -54.37 -5.09 -28.19
CA VAL A 53 -54.76 -6.52 -28.08
C VAL A 53 -55.29 -6.79 -26.67
N LYS A 54 -56.58 -7.01 -26.54
CA LYS A 54 -57.19 -7.47 -25.28
C LYS A 54 -56.83 -8.97 -25.07
N PRO A 55 -56.13 -9.29 -23.99
CA PRO A 55 -55.91 -10.71 -23.63
C PRO A 55 -57.24 -11.36 -23.33
N ARG A 56 -57.39 -12.63 -23.73
CA ARG A 56 -58.69 -13.36 -23.66
C ARG A 56 -58.73 -14.38 -22.54
N ASN A 57 -57.57 -14.90 -22.11
CA ASN A 57 -57.48 -16.00 -21.14
C ASN A 57 -56.73 -15.53 -19.89
N GLU A 58 -56.99 -16.16 -18.74
CA GLU A 58 -56.28 -15.91 -17.48
C GLU A 58 -54.76 -16.19 -17.61
N ASP A 59 -54.40 -17.17 -18.41
CA ASP A 59 -52.99 -17.52 -18.72
C ASP A 59 -52.22 -16.43 -19.46
N ASP A 60 -52.86 -15.42 -19.99
CA ASP A 60 -52.24 -14.29 -20.66
C ASP A 60 -51.74 -13.20 -19.68
N TYR A 61 -51.92 -13.41 -18.38
CA TYR A 61 -51.55 -12.46 -17.34
C TYR A 61 -50.51 -13.02 -16.38
N TYR A 62 -49.70 -12.09 -15.81
CA TYR A 62 -48.86 -12.32 -14.63
C TYR A 62 -49.48 -11.63 -13.42
N PRO A 63 -49.67 -12.32 -12.29
CA PRO A 63 -50.04 -11.66 -11.03
C PRO A 63 -48.82 -10.94 -10.47
N LEU A 64 -48.94 -9.62 -10.28
CA LEU A 64 -47.86 -8.80 -9.72
C LEU A 64 -48.50 -7.81 -8.72
N PHE A 65 -48.10 -7.90 -7.44
CA PHE A 65 -48.56 -7.00 -6.35
C PHE A 65 -50.08 -6.82 -6.27
N GLY A 66 -50.86 -7.90 -6.54
CA GLY A 66 -52.33 -7.84 -6.51
C GLY A 66 -52.99 -7.34 -7.80
N TYR A 67 -52.21 -7.03 -8.83
CA TYR A 67 -52.68 -6.64 -10.16
C TYR A 67 -52.38 -7.71 -11.19
N LEU A 68 -53.22 -7.82 -12.22
CA LEU A 68 -53.00 -8.71 -13.36
C LEU A 68 -52.41 -7.91 -14.53
N ILE A 69 -51.14 -8.19 -14.86
CA ILE A 69 -50.43 -7.52 -15.95
C ILE A 69 -50.34 -8.48 -17.14
N SER A 70 -50.75 -8.06 -18.33
CA SER A 70 -50.67 -8.93 -19.51
C SER A 70 -49.20 -9.32 -19.77
N ARG A 71 -48.95 -10.59 -20.09
CA ARG A 71 -47.62 -11.14 -20.42
C ARG A 71 -46.90 -10.31 -21.47
N ARG A 72 -47.63 -9.83 -22.50
CA ARG A 72 -47.07 -8.99 -23.58
C ARG A 72 -46.61 -7.64 -23.05
N LEU A 73 -47.38 -7.00 -22.17
CA LEU A 73 -46.98 -5.74 -21.54
C LEU A 73 -45.78 -5.94 -20.60
N ALA A 74 -45.79 -7.02 -19.81
CA ALA A 74 -44.68 -7.34 -18.93
C ALA A 74 -43.37 -7.54 -19.71
N HIS A 75 -43.40 -8.30 -20.79
CA HIS A 75 -42.22 -8.49 -21.67
C HIS A 75 -41.77 -7.17 -22.33
N ALA A 76 -42.73 -6.31 -22.77
CA ALA A 76 -42.37 -5.01 -23.33
C ALA A 76 -41.71 -4.10 -22.28
N ILE A 77 -42.19 -4.11 -21.03
CA ILE A 77 -41.58 -3.38 -19.93
C ILE A 77 -40.15 -3.88 -19.67
N VAL A 78 -39.95 -5.20 -19.60
CA VAL A 78 -38.61 -5.79 -19.40
C VAL A 78 -37.64 -5.39 -20.52
N ILE A 79 -38.10 -5.42 -21.78
CA ILE A 79 -37.28 -5.00 -22.94
C ILE A 79 -36.96 -3.52 -22.84
N VAL A 80 -37.91 -2.65 -22.52
CA VAL A 80 -37.69 -1.19 -22.40
C VAL A 80 -36.74 -0.89 -21.24
N VAL A 81 -36.93 -1.52 -20.08
CA VAL A 81 -36.04 -1.38 -18.93
C VAL A 81 -34.64 -1.88 -19.28
N GLY A 82 -34.52 -3.03 -19.97
CA GLY A 82 -33.25 -3.55 -20.45
C GLY A 82 -32.53 -2.58 -21.40
N ILE A 83 -33.25 -1.97 -22.35
CA ILE A 83 -32.70 -0.95 -23.27
C ILE A 83 -32.30 0.30 -22.48
N LEU A 84 -33.10 0.78 -21.54
CA LEU A 84 -32.78 1.95 -20.72
C LEU A 84 -31.56 1.69 -19.82
N CYS A 85 -31.47 0.51 -19.20
CA CYS A 85 -30.28 0.08 -18.45
C CYS A 85 -29.04 0.01 -19.35
N PHE A 86 -29.15 -0.56 -20.55
CA PHE A 86 -28.07 -0.60 -21.52
C PHE A 86 -27.64 0.81 -21.97
N CYS A 87 -28.61 1.69 -22.30
CA CYS A 87 -28.33 3.08 -22.64
C CYS A 87 -27.71 3.86 -21.47
N TYR A 88 -28.19 3.63 -20.25
CA TYR A 88 -27.63 4.24 -19.04
C TYR A 88 -26.18 3.76 -18.81
N LEU A 89 -25.93 2.45 -18.90
CA LEU A 89 -24.59 1.90 -18.79
C LEU A 89 -23.67 2.38 -19.91
N ALA A 90 -24.17 2.51 -21.12
CA ALA A 90 -23.41 3.03 -22.26
C ALA A 90 -23.16 4.55 -22.17
N TRP A 91 -24.08 5.31 -21.54
CA TRP A 91 -23.96 6.76 -21.37
C TRP A 91 -23.17 7.14 -20.12
N ALA A 92 -23.40 6.45 -19.00
CA ALA A 92 -22.71 6.68 -17.73
C ALA A 92 -21.27 6.18 -17.72
N GLN A 93 -20.96 5.22 -18.59
CA GLN A 93 -19.63 4.66 -18.80
C GLN A 93 -19.28 4.83 -20.28
N PRO A 94 -18.57 5.88 -20.69
CA PRO A 94 -18.08 5.95 -22.04
C PRO A 94 -17.33 4.64 -22.32
N PHE A 95 -17.61 4.04 -23.48
CA PHE A 95 -16.91 2.85 -24.01
C PHE A 95 -15.43 3.18 -24.34
N THR A 96 -14.80 3.99 -23.50
CA THR A 96 -13.40 4.44 -23.64
C THR A 96 -12.42 3.28 -23.49
N GLY A 97 -12.82 2.17 -22.86
CA GLY A 97 -11.98 0.98 -22.73
C GLY A 97 -11.77 0.17 -24.03
N LEU A 98 -12.51 0.46 -25.10
CA LEU A 98 -12.33 -0.20 -26.41
C LEU A 98 -11.49 0.61 -27.42
N SER A 99 -11.29 1.91 -27.16
CA SER A 99 -10.57 2.81 -28.07
C SER A 99 -9.10 3.03 -27.72
N ASP A 100 -8.69 2.77 -26.48
CA ASP A 100 -7.33 2.98 -25.99
C ASP A 100 -6.53 1.65 -25.87
N ARG A 101 -6.56 0.83 -26.94
CA ARG A 101 -5.52 -0.18 -27.08
C ARG A 101 -4.25 0.53 -27.54
N MET A 102 -3.25 0.54 -26.68
CA MET A 102 -1.91 0.92 -27.06
C MET A 102 -1.34 -0.05 -28.11
N ALA A 103 -0.26 0.35 -28.77
CA ALA A 103 0.43 -0.49 -29.76
C ALA A 103 0.92 -1.84 -29.16
N ASP A 104 1.05 -1.93 -27.84
CA ASP A 104 1.42 -3.14 -27.07
C ASP A 104 0.22 -4.06 -26.73
N GLY A 105 -1.00 -3.67 -27.09
CA GLY A 105 -2.21 -4.44 -26.79
C GLY A 105 -2.79 -4.23 -25.39
N THR A 106 -2.15 -3.46 -24.51
CA THR A 106 -2.60 -3.20 -23.13
C THR A 106 -3.89 -2.36 -23.15
N ARG A 107 -4.87 -2.76 -22.36
CA ARG A 107 -6.15 -2.06 -22.23
C ARG A 107 -6.11 -1.06 -21.08
N THR A 108 -6.69 0.12 -21.31
CA THR A 108 -6.82 1.14 -20.27
C THR A 108 -8.26 1.21 -19.77
N TYR A 109 -8.43 1.18 -18.45
CA TYR A 109 -9.72 1.27 -17.76
C TYR A 109 -9.74 2.48 -16.82
N ALA A 110 -10.91 3.09 -16.65
CA ALA A 110 -11.12 4.03 -15.53
C ALA A 110 -11.28 3.23 -14.22
N TYR A 111 -10.77 3.77 -13.10
CA TYR A 111 -10.78 3.06 -11.80
C TYR A 111 -12.18 2.62 -11.32
N ASN A 112 -13.25 3.33 -11.74
CA ASN A 112 -14.63 3.04 -11.41
C ASN A 112 -15.40 2.38 -12.56
N SER A 113 -14.70 1.93 -13.62
CA SER A 113 -15.33 1.30 -14.77
C SER A 113 -15.97 -0.03 -14.40
N PHE A 114 -17.25 -0.21 -14.79
CA PHE A 114 -17.91 -1.51 -14.66
C PHE A 114 -17.14 -2.63 -15.39
N LEU A 115 -16.49 -2.29 -16.51
CA LEU A 115 -15.71 -3.24 -17.31
C LEU A 115 -14.45 -3.71 -16.59
N LEU A 116 -13.90 -2.92 -15.66
CA LEU A 116 -12.74 -3.31 -14.86
C LEU A 116 -13.03 -4.58 -14.03
N ARG A 117 -14.30 -4.81 -13.60
CA ARG A 117 -14.70 -6.01 -12.84
C ARG A 117 -14.54 -7.31 -13.62
N PHE A 118 -14.45 -7.23 -14.94
CA PHE A 118 -14.25 -8.36 -15.85
C PHE A 118 -12.88 -8.32 -16.52
N ALA A 119 -12.02 -7.41 -16.11
CA ALA A 119 -10.68 -7.30 -16.66
C ALA A 119 -9.80 -8.43 -16.11
N GLU A 120 -8.99 -8.99 -17.00
CA GLU A 120 -8.01 -10.03 -16.71
C GLU A 120 -6.72 -9.73 -17.48
N GLY A 121 -5.59 -10.05 -16.86
CA GLY A 121 -4.25 -9.84 -17.42
C GLY A 121 -3.73 -8.42 -17.22
N ASN A 122 -2.79 -8.02 -18.07
CA ASN A 122 -2.09 -6.74 -17.94
C ASN A 122 -2.95 -5.57 -18.42
N VAL A 123 -3.15 -4.58 -17.55
CA VAL A 123 -3.98 -3.41 -17.81
C VAL A 123 -3.38 -2.14 -17.25
N ARG A 124 -3.88 -0.99 -17.73
CA ARG A 124 -3.67 0.33 -17.13
C ARG A 124 -4.97 0.81 -16.49
N ILE A 125 -4.87 1.38 -15.29
CA ILE A 125 -6.02 1.97 -14.60
C ILE A 125 -5.79 3.48 -14.47
N LYS A 126 -6.73 4.26 -15.03
CA LYS A 126 -6.75 5.72 -14.88
C LYS A 126 -7.47 6.11 -13.60
N ALA A 127 -6.85 6.97 -12.79
CA ALA A 127 -7.49 7.63 -11.65
C ALA A 127 -8.59 8.60 -12.11
N LYS A 128 -9.44 9.06 -11.17
CA LYS A 128 -10.48 10.07 -11.44
C LYS A 128 -9.91 11.37 -12.02
N ALA A 129 -8.70 11.76 -11.63
CA ALA A 129 -7.99 12.93 -12.15
C ALA A 129 -7.41 12.73 -13.58
N GLY A 130 -7.50 11.53 -14.15
CA GLY A 130 -7.12 11.25 -15.55
C GLY A 130 -5.70 10.74 -15.76
N TYR A 131 -4.84 10.70 -14.74
CA TYR A 131 -3.50 10.10 -14.85
C TYR A 131 -3.55 8.57 -14.73
N ILE A 132 -2.52 7.89 -15.21
CA ILE A 132 -2.37 6.45 -15.01
C ILE A 132 -1.94 6.23 -13.55
N ALA A 133 -2.80 5.62 -12.77
CA ALA A 133 -2.53 5.31 -11.36
C ALA A 133 -1.90 3.92 -11.19
N TYR A 134 -2.24 2.97 -12.06
CA TYR A 134 -1.74 1.59 -11.98
C TYR A 134 -1.46 1.03 -13.36
N GLU A 135 -0.40 0.25 -13.47
CA GLU A 135 -0.06 -0.58 -14.62
C GLU A 135 0.38 -1.97 -14.14
N GLY A 136 -0.31 -3.02 -14.55
CA GLY A 136 0.02 -4.39 -14.14
C GLY A 136 -1.16 -5.34 -14.24
N ASN A 137 -1.03 -6.48 -13.59
CA ASN A 137 -2.01 -7.56 -13.68
C ASN A 137 -3.25 -7.32 -12.82
N VAL A 138 -4.39 -7.67 -13.39
CA VAL A 138 -5.68 -7.73 -12.70
C VAL A 138 -6.36 -9.08 -12.94
N GLU A 139 -7.13 -9.54 -11.96
CA GLU A 139 -8.00 -10.69 -12.07
C GLU A 139 -9.36 -10.35 -11.46
N LYS A 140 -10.44 -10.51 -12.26
CA LYS A 140 -11.83 -10.19 -11.84
C LYS A 140 -11.98 -8.79 -11.26
N GLY A 141 -11.18 -7.84 -11.78
CA GLY A 141 -11.18 -6.43 -11.35
C GLY A 141 -10.38 -6.13 -10.09
N TYR A 142 -9.69 -7.09 -9.50
CA TYR A 142 -8.74 -6.89 -8.42
C TYR A 142 -7.32 -6.82 -8.97
N VAL A 143 -6.56 -5.87 -8.46
CA VAL A 143 -5.12 -5.82 -8.71
C VAL A 143 -4.47 -7.03 -8.05
N THR A 144 -3.72 -7.82 -8.83
CA THR A 144 -3.05 -9.04 -8.39
C THR A 144 -1.78 -9.31 -9.20
N GLY A 145 -0.87 -10.13 -8.67
CA GLY A 145 0.41 -10.37 -9.34
C GLY A 145 1.27 -9.11 -9.42
N SER A 146 2.15 -9.03 -10.42
CA SER A 146 3.08 -7.92 -10.55
C SER A 146 2.45 -6.65 -11.14
N GLY A 147 2.84 -5.49 -10.61
CA GLY A 147 2.35 -4.20 -11.10
C GLY A 147 3.11 -3.00 -10.55
N GLN A 148 2.74 -1.83 -11.04
CA GLN A 148 3.31 -0.53 -10.68
C GLN A 148 2.21 0.46 -10.33
N LEU A 149 2.37 1.19 -9.25
CA LEU A 149 1.45 2.23 -8.79
C LEU A 149 2.12 3.59 -8.91
N TYR A 150 1.38 4.58 -9.40
CA TYR A 150 1.88 5.92 -9.66
C TYR A 150 1.05 6.96 -8.92
N ASN A 151 1.67 8.07 -8.53
CA ASN A 151 1.00 9.23 -7.98
C ASN A 151 0.48 10.16 -9.10
N GLN A 152 -0.12 11.29 -8.71
CA GLN A 152 -0.70 12.24 -9.66
C GLN A 152 0.33 12.93 -10.54
N GLU A 153 1.56 13.07 -10.06
CA GLU A 153 2.70 13.64 -10.76
C GLU A 153 3.34 12.66 -11.74
N GLY A 154 2.89 11.40 -11.76
CA GLY A 154 3.43 10.32 -12.59
C GLY A 154 4.67 9.65 -12.01
N SER A 155 5.03 9.97 -10.77
CA SER A 155 6.14 9.31 -10.06
C SER A 155 5.69 7.95 -9.55
N LEU A 156 6.61 6.99 -9.58
CA LEU A 156 6.39 5.65 -9.06
C LEU A 156 6.24 5.68 -7.54
N VAL A 157 5.18 5.06 -7.03
CA VAL A 157 4.89 4.93 -5.59
C VAL A 157 5.26 3.54 -5.10
N TYR A 158 4.89 2.52 -5.88
CA TYR A 158 5.17 1.13 -5.55
C TYR A 158 5.39 0.32 -6.81
N GLN A 159 6.31 -0.61 -6.75
CA GLN A 159 6.55 -1.63 -7.77
C GLN A 159 6.73 -2.98 -7.10
N GLY A 160 5.90 -3.95 -7.42
CA GLY A 160 5.99 -5.27 -6.79
C GLY A 160 4.75 -6.12 -7.03
N ASN A 161 4.56 -7.06 -6.13
CA ASN A 161 3.43 -7.97 -6.18
C ASN A 161 2.23 -7.42 -5.39
N PHE A 162 1.05 -7.77 -5.87
CA PHE A 162 -0.24 -7.43 -5.27
C PHE A 162 -1.06 -8.69 -5.05
N GLU A 163 -1.89 -8.67 -4.04
CA GLU A 163 -2.94 -9.63 -3.79
C GLU A 163 -4.20 -8.90 -3.33
N GLN A 164 -5.30 -9.05 -4.09
CA GLN A 164 -6.61 -8.44 -3.78
C GLN A 164 -6.56 -6.92 -3.52
N ASN A 165 -5.79 -6.17 -4.32
CA ASN A 165 -5.52 -4.71 -4.22
C ASN A 165 -4.58 -4.30 -3.08
N GLU A 166 -3.91 -5.22 -2.42
CA GLU A 166 -2.94 -4.95 -1.35
C GLU A 166 -1.53 -5.34 -1.79
N TYR A 167 -0.51 -4.65 -1.29
CA TYR A 167 0.88 -5.04 -1.49
C TYR A 167 1.13 -6.38 -0.81
N SER A 168 1.74 -7.32 -1.54
CA SER A 168 2.01 -8.68 -1.08
C SER A 168 3.27 -9.23 -1.73
N GLY A 169 4.03 -10.09 -1.03
CA GLY A 169 5.28 -10.62 -1.56
C GLY A 169 6.36 -9.56 -1.77
N GLU A 170 7.25 -9.79 -2.71
CA GLU A 170 8.38 -8.87 -2.99
C GLU A 170 7.92 -7.57 -3.65
N GLY A 171 8.47 -6.43 -3.19
CA GLY A 171 8.17 -5.12 -3.74
C GLY A 171 9.12 -4.02 -3.27
N ILE A 172 9.00 -2.88 -3.96
CA ILE A 172 9.73 -1.64 -3.66
C ILE A 172 8.73 -0.51 -3.49
N LEU A 173 8.79 0.17 -2.35
CA LEU A 173 8.03 1.37 -2.06
C LEU A 173 8.95 2.59 -2.24
N TYR A 174 8.41 3.69 -2.73
CA TYR A 174 9.17 4.89 -3.04
C TYR A 174 8.65 6.10 -2.28
N TYR A 175 9.55 6.95 -1.80
CA TYR A 175 9.23 8.30 -1.35
C TYR A 175 8.67 9.16 -2.48
N PRO A 176 7.89 10.22 -2.18
CA PRO A 176 7.39 11.15 -3.20
C PRO A 176 8.49 11.78 -4.06
N VAL A 177 9.70 11.91 -3.52
CA VAL A 177 10.89 12.42 -4.23
C VAL A 177 11.52 11.40 -5.19
N GLY A 178 10.97 10.16 -5.24
CA GLY A 178 11.40 9.08 -6.16
C GLY A 178 12.53 8.19 -5.64
N GLN A 179 13.05 8.45 -4.44
CA GLN A 179 14.02 7.57 -3.78
C GLN A 179 13.30 6.35 -3.19
N THR A 180 13.99 5.22 -3.13
CA THR A 180 13.47 4.02 -2.45
C THR A 180 13.24 4.32 -0.98
N GLU A 181 12.04 3.98 -0.48
CA GLU A 181 11.69 4.00 0.94
C GLU A 181 11.90 2.63 1.58
N TYR A 182 11.40 1.59 0.92
CA TYR A 182 11.53 0.21 1.39
C TYR A 182 11.69 -0.75 0.21
N GLU A 183 12.52 -1.76 0.39
CA GLU A 183 12.70 -2.88 -0.53
C GLU A 183 12.67 -4.19 0.26
N GLY A 184 11.73 -5.07 -0.03
CA GLY A 184 11.56 -6.33 0.69
C GLY A 184 10.17 -6.92 0.55
N GLN A 185 9.81 -7.73 1.54
CA GLN A 185 8.54 -8.45 1.56
C GLN A 185 7.42 -7.61 2.15
N PHE A 186 6.21 -7.81 1.61
CA PHE A 186 4.97 -7.18 2.06
C PHE A 186 3.91 -8.22 2.37
N GLN A 187 3.07 -7.93 3.34
CA GLN A 187 1.83 -8.66 3.60
C GLN A 187 0.74 -7.65 4.00
N ASN A 188 -0.38 -7.63 3.28
CA ASN A 188 -1.52 -6.75 3.54
C ASN A 188 -1.10 -5.27 3.69
N ASN A 189 -0.29 -4.76 2.74
CA ASN A 189 0.28 -3.40 2.71
C ASN A 189 1.31 -3.08 3.81
N LEU A 190 1.70 -4.03 4.64
CA LEU A 190 2.69 -3.86 5.71
C LEU A 190 4.01 -4.53 5.34
N PHE A 191 5.13 -3.97 5.81
CA PHE A 191 6.43 -4.63 5.71
C PHE A 191 6.41 -5.92 6.53
N GLU A 192 6.89 -6.99 5.92
CA GLU A 192 6.94 -8.33 6.54
C GLU A 192 8.21 -9.04 6.11
N GLY A 193 8.72 -10.00 6.89
CA GLY A 193 9.90 -10.77 6.53
C GLY A 193 11.17 -9.94 6.35
N GLU A 194 12.03 -10.35 5.45
CA GLU A 194 13.30 -9.66 5.18
C GLU A 194 13.09 -8.40 4.33
N GLY A 195 13.78 -7.31 4.70
CA GLY A 195 13.72 -6.06 3.96
C GLY A 195 14.76 -5.03 4.37
N THR A 196 14.83 -3.96 3.58
CA THR A 196 15.69 -2.80 3.82
C THR A 196 14.84 -1.53 3.79
N LEU A 197 14.88 -0.75 4.86
CA LEU A 197 14.27 0.56 4.97
C LEU A 197 15.33 1.62 4.73
N TYR A 198 15.01 2.60 3.90
CA TYR A 198 15.90 3.69 3.54
C TYR A 198 15.38 5.02 4.11
N ARG A 199 16.26 6.02 4.17
CA ARG A 199 15.93 7.42 4.41
C ARG A 199 15.67 8.13 3.07
N GLU A 200 15.04 9.30 3.11
CA GLU A 200 14.78 10.09 1.90
C GLU A 200 16.06 10.50 1.14
N ASN A 201 17.21 10.55 1.81
CA ASN A 201 18.50 10.79 1.17
C ASN A 201 19.12 9.55 0.48
N GLY A 202 18.42 8.40 0.50
CA GLY A 202 18.82 7.14 -0.11
C GLY A 202 19.76 6.29 0.74
N THR A 203 20.19 6.75 1.94
CA THR A 203 20.97 5.91 2.85
C THR A 203 20.09 4.91 3.57
N ARG A 204 20.63 3.72 3.88
CA ARG A 204 19.93 2.71 4.66
C ARG A 204 19.63 3.24 6.07
N LYS A 205 18.48 2.93 6.59
CA LYS A 205 18.09 3.16 7.99
C LYS A 205 18.16 1.87 8.78
N TYR A 206 17.58 0.81 8.21
CA TYR A 206 17.52 -0.52 8.82
C TYR A 206 17.55 -1.58 7.72
N LYS A 207 18.18 -2.71 8.01
CA LYS A 207 18.15 -3.93 7.18
C LYS A 207 17.97 -5.12 8.10
N GLY A 208 16.93 -5.91 7.90
CA GLY A 208 16.65 -7.08 8.73
C GLY A 208 15.21 -7.54 8.58
N GLN A 209 14.73 -8.19 9.63
CA GLN A 209 13.38 -8.74 9.66
C GLN A 209 12.36 -7.68 10.07
N PHE A 210 11.17 -7.79 9.49
CA PHE A 210 10.00 -6.99 9.81
C PHE A 210 8.83 -7.88 10.16
N SER A 211 8.00 -7.42 11.08
CA SER A 211 6.69 -7.98 11.32
C SER A 211 5.68 -6.87 11.51
N ARG A 212 4.60 -6.90 10.72
CA ARG A 212 3.52 -5.90 10.73
C ARG A 212 4.03 -4.45 10.62
N GLY A 213 5.05 -4.22 9.79
CA GLY A 213 5.64 -2.90 9.57
C GLY A 213 6.66 -2.45 10.62
N MET A 214 6.97 -3.26 11.62
CA MET A 214 7.92 -2.98 12.70
C MET A 214 9.17 -3.85 12.57
N PHE A 215 10.31 -3.33 13.05
CA PHE A 215 11.55 -4.13 13.15
C PHE A 215 11.32 -5.29 14.11
N GLU A 216 11.72 -6.48 13.71
CA GLU A 216 11.56 -7.70 14.51
C GLU A 216 12.75 -8.61 14.26
N GLY A 217 13.11 -9.48 15.24
CA GLY A 217 14.20 -10.43 15.08
C GLY A 217 15.55 -9.77 14.84
N GLU A 218 16.39 -10.41 14.02
CA GLU A 218 17.74 -9.94 13.75
C GLU A 218 17.77 -8.85 12.66
N GLY A 219 18.59 -7.80 12.89
CA GLY A 219 18.75 -6.72 11.95
C GLY A 219 19.93 -5.81 12.25
N SER A 220 20.17 -4.86 11.33
CA SER A 220 21.24 -3.86 11.42
C SER A 220 20.67 -2.46 11.28
N LEU A 221 21.16 -1.53 12.10
CA LEU A 221 20.93 -0.09 11.96
C LEU A 221 22.12 0.59 11.29
N PHE A 222 21.81 1.62 10.51
CA PHE A 222 22.80 2.41 9.79
C PHE A 222 22.69 3.89 10.17
N ASP A 223 23.81 4.60 10.18
CA ASP A 223 23.85 6.05 10.37
C ASP A 223 23.50 6.85 9.09
N GLY A 224 23.56 8.19 9.17
CA GLY A 224 23.30 9.05 8.01
C GLY A 224 24.37 8.97 6.90
N ALA A 225 25.53 8.37 7.19
CA ALA A 225 26.61 8.14 6.23
C ALA A 225 26.61 6.70 5.67
N ASP A 226 25.53 5.95 5.92
CA ASP A 226 25.34 4.55 5.49
C ASP A 226 26.34 3.58 6.13
N GLN A 227 26.90 3.91 7.30
CA GLN A 227 27.74 3.01 8.07
C GLN A 227 26.87 2.18 9.02
N GLU A 228 27.11 0.86 9.11
CA GLU A 228 26.47 0.03 10.11
C GLU A 228 26.94 0.42 11.50
N ILE A 229 25.99 0.83 12.36
CA ILE A 229 26.27 1.25 13.74
C ILE A 229 25.84 0.22 14.78
N PHE A 230 24.90 -0.66 14.41
CA PHE A 230 24.39 -1.70 15.30
C PHE A 230 23.96 -2.91 14.49
N LYS A 231 24.22 -4.09 15.03
CA LYS A 231 23.72 -5.37 14.53
C LYS A 231 23.28 -6.25 15.70
N GLY A 232 22.01 -6.61 15.75
CA GLY A 232 21.45 -7.42 16.85
C GLY A 232 19.95 -7.58 16.74
N SER A 233 19.33 -7.91 17.87
CA SER A 233 17.93 -8.27 17.94
C SER A 233 17.04 -7.07 18.20
N PHE A 234 15.87 -7.09 17.55
CA PHE A 234 14.80 -6.09 17.64
C PHE A 234 13.49 -6.74 18.06
N HIS A 235 12.63 -5.99 18.72
CA HIS A 235 11.29 -6.40 19.06
C HIS A 235 10.33 -5.21 19.04
N ASN A 236 9.19 -5.35 18.34
CA ASN A 236 8.18 -4.30 18.21
C ASN A 236 8.72 -2.93 17.73
N GLY A 237 9.67 -2.93 16.80
CA GLY A 237 10.24 -1.72 16.22
C GLY A 237 11.44 -1.13 16.96
N GLU A 238 11.87 -1.71 18.07
CA GLU A 238 12.94 -1.20 18.92
C GLU A 238 14.04 -2.23 19.16
N LEU A 239 15.21 -1.75 19.59
CA LEU A 239 16.27 -2.64 20.04
C LEU A 239 15.79 -3.49 21.21
N LEU A 240 16.17 -4.76 21.20
CA LEU A 240 16.03 -5.61 22.36
C LEU A 240 17.13 -5.29 23.38
N TYR A 241 16.90 -4.30 24.24
CA TYR A 241 17.92 -3.74 25.14
C TYR A 241 18.49 -4.77 26.11
N THR A 242 17.74 -5.82 26.44
CA THR A 242 18.22 -6.90 27.32
C THR A 242 19.42 -7.67 26.75
N GLN A 243 19.68 -7.56 25.45
CA GLN A 243 20.85 -8.20 24.84
C GLN A 243 22.19 -7.63 25.30
N PHE A 244 22.20 -6.42 25.91
CA PHE A 244 23.39 -5.80 26.48
C PHE A 244 23.73 -6.36 27.87
N LEU A 245 22.76 -6.91 28.58
CA LEU A 245 22.95 -7.41 29.95
C LEU A 245 23.94 -8.57 29.99
N GLY A 246 24.84 -8.53 30.95
CA GLY A 246 25.88 -9.55 31.15
C GLY A 246 27.03 -9.50 30.13
N LYS A 247 27.00 -8.55 29.17
CA LYS A 247 28.04 -8.36 28.18
C LYS A 247 29.12 -7.42 28.67
N SER A 248 30.37 -7.69 28.30
CA SER A 248 31.49 -6.77 28.50
C SER A 248 31.53 -5.67 27.42
N ALA A 249 32.35 -4.63 27.60
CA ALA A 249 32.55 -3.58 26.63
C ALA A 249 33.08 -4.12 25.27
N ALA A 250 33.96 -5.12 25.33
CA ALA A 250 34.48 -5.80 24.13
C ALA A 250 33.37 -6.56 23.39
N GLU A 251 32.57 -7.34 24.12
CA GLU A 251 31.44 -8.07 23.52
C GLU A 251 30.39 -7.13 22.90
N ILE A 252 30.14 -5.95 23.53
CA ILE A 252 29.23 -4.95 22.98
C ILE A 252 29.84 -4.29 21.73
N ALA A 253 31.17 -4.08 21.68
CA ALA A 253 31.82 -3.51 20.51
C ALA A 253 31.74 -4.43 19.27
N GLU A 254 31.45 -5.69 19.40
CA GLU A 254 31.22 -6.60 18.27
C GLU A 254 29.91 -6.32 17.52
N PHE A 255 28.88 -5.77 18.21
CA PHE A 255 27.57 -5.53 17.62
C PHE A 255 27.12 -4.05 17.64
N TYR A 256 27.88 -3.16 18.34
CA TYR A 256 27.68 -1.72 18.31
C TYR A 256 28.97 -1.00 17.98
N THR A 257 29.02 -0.37 16.82
CA THR A 257 30.18 0.37 16.30
C THR A 257 29.94 1.89 16.24
N GLY A 258 28.74 2.34 16.65
CA GLY A 258 28.35 3.74 16.69
C GLY A 258 29.09 4.55 17.75
N LYS A 259 28.72 5.82 17.87
CA LYS A 259 29.36 6.75 18.80
C LYS A 259 29.01 6.43 20.24
N ARG A 260 30.04 6.50 21.11
CA ARG A 260 29.91 6.22 22.54
C ARG A 260 30.48 7.35 23.35
N GLN A 261 29.79 7.73 24.44
CA GLN A 261 30.29 8.61 25.47
C GLN A 261 30.43 7.84 26.78
N LEU A 262 31.51 8.09 27.49
CA LEU A 262 31.85 7.41 28.74
C LEU A 262 31.76 8.39 29.91
N TYR A 263 30.99 8.01 30.93
CA TYR A 263 30.89 8.74 32.18
C TYR A 263 31.19 7.84 33.35
N GLN A 264 32.14 8.23 34.20
CA GLN A 264 32.41 7.52 35.44
C GLN A 264 31.51 8.06 36.53
N TYR A 265 30.89 7.16 37.27
CA TYR A 265 30.09 7.49 38.44
C TYR A 265 30.41 6.50 39.55
N ASP A 266 31.18 6.96 40.58
CA ASP A 266 31.73 6.13 41.64
C ASP A 266 32.56 4.97 41.07
N THR A 267 32.18 3.72 41.35
CA THR A 267 32.79 2.49 40.82
C THR A 267 32.21 2.07 39.48
N ASP A 268 31.13 2.73 39.03
CA ASP A 268 30.42 2.35 37.85
C ASP A 268 30.78 3.23 36.65
N TRP A 269 30.74 2.65 35.44
CA TRP A 269 30.90 3.34 34.20
C TRP A 269 29.60 3.32 33.40
N ALA A 270 29.06 4.50 33.09
CA ALA A 270 27.94 4.64 32.20
C ALA A 270 28.45 4.85 30.75
N VAL A 271 28.04 4.00 29.84
CA VAL A 271 28.38 4.07 28.42
C VAL A 271 27.11 4.47 27.67
N ILE A 272 27.10 5.70 27.13
CA ILE A 272 26.00 6.23 26.34
C ILE A 272 26.20 5.83 24.90
N LEU A 273 25.18 5.29 24.26
CA LEU A 273 25.12 4.93 22.85
C LEU A 273 24.33 6.04 22.14
N GLU A 274 25.02 7.01 21.53
CA GLU A 274 24.40 8.23 21.01
C GLU A 274 23.39 7.97 19.88
N ASP A 275 23.67 6.96 19.05
CA ASP A 275 22.88 6.69 17.84
C ASP A 275 21.61 5.88 18.11
N VAL A 276 21.47 5.28 19.29
CA VAL A 276 20.36 4.38 19.66
C VAL A 276 19.62 4.81 20.92
N ASP A 277 19.92 6.02 21.41
CA ASP A 277 19.23 6.66 22.52
C ASP A 277 19.15 5.79 23.82
N ALA A 278 20.19 5.02 24.06
CA ALA A 278 20.32 4.11 25.19
C ALA A 278 21.68 4.26 25.87
N PHE A 279 21.77 3.83 27.10
CA PHE A 279 23.06 3.63 27.77
C PHE A 279 23.03 2.40 28.65
N TYR A 280 24.19 1.84 28.89
CA TYR A 280 24.37 0.73 29.82
C TYR A 280 25.39 1.07 30.90
N VAL A 281 25.31 0.41 32.01
CA VAL A 281 26.24 0.58 33.16
C VAL A 281 27.04 -0.69 33.36
N GLN A 282 28.35 -0.49 33.37
CA GLN A 282 29.31 -1.55 33.77
C GLN A 282 29.86 -1.25 35.14
N SER A 283 29.78 -2.22 36.03
CA SER A 283 30.38 -2.16 37.38
C SER A 283 31.73 -2.85 37.34
N SER A 284 32.77 -2.14 37.75
CA SER A 284 34.14 -2.69 37.84
C SER A 284 34.71 -2.54 39.24
N GLU A 285 35.18 -3.65 39.82
CA GLU A 285 35.80 -3.64 41.14
C GLU A 285 37.11 -2.82 41.15
N ASN A 286 37.73 -2.59 40.01
CA ASN A 286 39.03 -1.94 39.86
C ASN A 286 38.98 -0.50 39.34
N ASN A 287 37.80 0.11 39.29
CA ASN A 287 37.60 1.48 38.81
C ASN A 287 38.10 1.73 37.35
N SER A 288 38.20 0.66 36.56
CA SER A 288 38.60 0.72 35.15
C SER A 288 37.57 0.00 34.30
N LEU A 289 37.29 0.55 33.09
CA LEU A 289 36.56 -0.15 32.04
C LEU A 289 37.49 -1.25 31.48
N ASP A 290 37.53 -2.37 32.11
CA ASP A 290 38.26 -3.55 31.65
C ASP A 290 37.32 -4.55 30.95
N ASP A 291 37.93 -5.45 30.18
CA ASP A 291 37.18 -6.48 29.45
C ASP A 291 36.43 -7.47 30.38
N ALA A 292 36.67 -7.43 31.66
CA ALA A 292 36.03 -8.27 32.65
C ALA A 292 34.76 -7.64 33.23
N ALA A 293 34.61 -6.31 33.15
CA ALA A 293 33.43 -5.60 33.61
C ALA A 293 32.18 -5.98 32.77
N LYS A 294 31.15 -6.44 33.46
CA LYS A 294 29.90 -6.87 32.82
C LYS A 294 28.83 -5.80 32.94
N THR A 295 28.02 -5.66 31.91
CA THR A 295 26.85 -4.78 31.92
C THR A 295 25.82 -5.32 32.91
N THR A 296 25.54 -4.51 33.93
CA THR A 296 24.58 -4.85 34.99
C THR A 296 23.22 -4.18 34.82
N LYS A 297 23.19 -3.06 34.09
CA LYS A 297 22.00 -2.23 33.91
C LYS A 297 21.98 -1.63 32.52
N VAL A 298 20.80 -1.53 31.92
CA VAL A 298 20.56 -0.85 30.66
C VAL A 298 19.44 0.17 30.84
N TYR A 299 19.62 1.33 30.28
CA TYR A 299 18.67 2.45 30.35
C TYR A 299 18.28 2.87 28.95
N VAL A 300 17.02 3.18 28.76
CA VAL A 300 16.47 3.66 27.48
C VAL A 300 16.17 5.15 27.61
N GLY A 301 16.67 5.94 26.67
CA GLY A 301 16.77 7.38 26.80
C GLY A 301 15.49 8.18 26.62
N LYS A 302 14.34 7.56 26.42
CA LYS A 302 13.04 8.24 26.30
C LYS A 302 12.14 7.91 27.48
N ASP A 303 11.01 8.62 27.57
CA ASP A 303 10.01 8.50 28.64
C ASP A 303 9.38 7.09 28.77
N GLU A 304 9.95 6.10 28.11
CA GLU A 304 9.51 4.71 28.10
C GLU A 304 10.66 3.80 28.50
N PHE A 305 10.38 2.77 29.31
CA PHE A 305 11.30 1.67 29.52
C PHE A 305 10.59 0.34 29.32
N VAL A 306 11.43 -0.62 28.97
CA VAL A 306 11.00 -1.99 28.73
C VAL A 306 11.32 -2.83 29.93
N TYR A 307 10.30 -3.44 30.53
CA TYR A 307 10.42 -4.47 31.53
C TYR A 307 9.90 -5.80 31.00
N GLY A 308 10.78 -6.69 30.65
CA GLY A 308 10.41 -7.89 29.88
C GLY A 308 9.83 -7.47 28.51
N GLU A 309 8.59 -7.87 28.22
CA GLU A 309 7.86 -7.49 27.01
C GLU A 309 6.95 -6.25 27.20
N SER A 310 6.95 -5.66 28.40
CA SER A 310 6.04 -4.56 28.74
C SER A 310 6.77 -3.22 28.71
N ARG A 311 6.21 -2.25 28.00
CA ARG A 311 6.61 -0.85 28.01
C ARG A 311 5.92 -0.12 29.16
N MET A 312 6.64 0.78 29.80
CA MET A 312 6.15 1.62 30.89
C MET A 312 6.62 3.05 30.68
N SER A 313 5.71 4.00 30.82
CA SER A 313 5.98 5.42 30.55
C SER A 313 6.09 6.27 31.81
N THR A 314 5.77 5.71 32.98
CA THR A 314 5.75 6.47 34.23
C THR A 314 6.42 5.74 35.39
N ILE A 315 6.96 6.51 36.36
CA ILE A 315 7.47 5.94 37.62
C ILE A 315 6.37 5.19 38.38
N ALA A 316 5.14 5.65 38.28
CA ALA A 316 4.01 5.00 38.95
C ALA A 316 3.78 3.58 38.44
N GLU A 317 3.80 3.40 37.10
CA GLU A 317 3.67 2.09 36.44
C GLU A 317 4.85 1.17 36.81
N LEU A 318 6.06 1.73 36.92
CA LEU A 318 7.23 0.99 37.39
C LEU A 318 7.06 0.50 38.84
N LYS A 319 6.65 1.39 39.72
CA LYS A 319 6.42 1.04 41.14
C LYS A 319 5.35 -0.04 41.30
N GLU A 320 4.29 0.03 40.51
CA GLU A 320 3.25 -0.98 40.49
C GLU A 320 3.79 -2.34 40.06
N LYS A 321 4.67 -2.38 39.09
CA LYS A 321 5.17 -3.63 38.50
C LYS A 321 6.41 -4.18 39.20
N LEU A 322 7.35 -3.34 39.63
CA LEU A 322 8.63 -3.71 40.23
C LEU A 322 8.62 -3.59 41.74
N GLY A 323 7.57 -3.04 42.32
CA GLY A 323 7.46 -2.86 43.77
C GLY A 323 8.15 -1.60 44.30
N THR A 324 8.54 -1.59 45.56
CA THR A 324 9.15 -0.44 46.22
C THR A 324 10.60 -0.27 45.74
N PRO A 325 10.97 0.93 45.25
CA PRO A 325 12.35 1.19 44.84
C PRO A 325 13.31 1.09 46.05
N VAL A 326 14.51 0.63 45.78
CA VAL A 326 15.59 0.59 46.75
C VAL A 326 16.10 1.99 47.05
N PHE A 327 16.09 2.83 46.05
CA PHE A 327 16.47 4.23 46.12
C PHE A 327 15.60 5.07 45.21
N GLU A 328 15.16 6.22 45.71
CA GLU A 328 14.43 7.21 44.94
C GLU A 328 15.05 8.59 45.24
N GLY A 329 15.71 9.13 44.24
CA GLY A 329 16.31 10.46 44.27
C GLY A 329 15.56 11.46 43.36
N ASN A 330 16.01 12.70 43.33
CA ASN A 330 15.41 13.75 42.49
C ASN A 330 15.60 13.54 40.98
N SER A 331 16.55 12.69 40.60
CA SER A 331 16.94 12.49 39.21
C SER A 331 16.88 11.04 38.74
N TYR A 332 16.75 10.08 39.64
CA TYR A 332 16.71 8.66 39.31
C TYR A 332 16.01 7.80 40.37
N VAL A 333 15.53 6.67 39.93
CA VAL A 333 14.90 5.65 40.80
C VAL A 333 15.59 4.33 40.53
N THR A 334 15.95 3.62 41.59
CA THR A 334 16.60 2.29 41.50
C THR A 334 15.69 1.24 42.12
N PHE A 335 15.41 0.19 41.37
CA PHE A 335 14.62 -0.96 41.84
C PHE A 335 15.54 -2.15 42.23
N PRO A 336 15.05 -3.09 43.06
CA PRO A 336 15.81 -4.29 43.40
C PRO A 336 16.23 -5.08 42.15
N GLU A 337 17.36 -5.78 42.24
CA GLU A 337 18.05 -6.47 41.16
C GLU A 337 17.27 -7.53 40.39
N ALA A 338 16.05 -7.85 40.78
CA ALA A 338 15.28 -8.91 40.11
C ALA A 338 15.20 -8.78 38.59
N VAL A 339 15.59 -7.63 38.04
CA VAL A 339 15.45 -7.35 36.59
C VAL A 339 16.57 -6.52 35.99
N GLY A 340 17.55 -6.03 36.73
CA GLY A 340 18.72 -5.31 36.19
C GLY A 340 18.44 -4.01 35.46
N ILE A 341 17.25 -3.42 35.56
CA ILE A 341 16.87 -2.17 34.89
C ILE A 341 16.65 -1.08 35.95
N ASN A 342 17.40 0.01 35.84
CA ASN A 342 17.20 1.21 36.63
C ASN A 342 16.81 2.36 35.69
N TRP A 343 15.96 3.26 36.17
CA TRP A 343 15.48 4.40 35.40
C TRP A 343 16.08 5.71 35.89
N LEU A 344 16.49 6.54 34.92
CA LEU A 344 16.94 7.88 35.15
C LEU A 344 15.88 8.87 34.65
N GLN A 345 15.28 9.65 35.54
CA GLN A 345 14.47 10.79 35.16
C GLN A 345 15.39 11.92 34.68
N LYS A 346 15.38 12.24 33.39
CA LYS A 346 15.84 13.56 32.95
C LYS A 346 14.93 14.59 33.63
N LYS A 347 15.49 15.49 34.45
CA LYS A 347 14.78 16.71 34.82
C LYS A 347 14.37 17.37 33.50
N GLY A 348 13.05 17.54 33.31
CA GLY A 348 12.54 18.36 32.24
C GLY A 348 13.24 19.71 32.30
N THR A 349 13.89 20.09 31.27
CA THR A 349 14.15 21.48 30.99
C THR A 349 12.80 22.07 30.65
N ASP A 350 12.26 22.90 31.56
CA ASP A 350 11.13 23.78 31.29
C ASP A 350 11.33 24.54 29.98
#